data_f7117d9e698b122adde946ead4f5c1a0
#
_entry.id   f7117d9e698b122adde946ead4f5c1a0
#
_cell.length_a   1.000
_cell.length_b   1.000
_cell.length_c   1.000
_cell.angle_alpha   90.00
_cell.angle_beta   90.00
_cell.angle_gamma   90.00
#
_symmetry.space_group_name_H-M   'P 1'
#
loop_
_entity.id
_entity.type
_entity.pdbx_description
1 polymer ?
#
loop_
_entity_poly.entity_id
_entity_poly.type
_entity_poly.pdbx_seq_one_letter_code
_entity_poly.pdbx_strand_id
1 'polypeptide(L)'
;MKLTYFGHAMFLLEADGTSVLIDPYDEQCGYSLPDVAPAAVVVSHEHFDHSYVQVAKGSPRIIRGLRDGGKEWADVRERLGSLSLTTVPTYHDPTQGSARGKNAMLVFEGEGIRLVHSGDLGHTLSPDQVRALGRVDALLIPVGGHYTINAAEADTVVGQLRPRVVIPIHYKTDVNAGWPITTVDPFLAGKARVKRQGHSVTLTAAALPDEMEIWVLAHH
;
A
#
# COMPACT_ATOMS: atom_id res chain seq x y z
N MET A 1 -13.53 -2.75 7.66
CA MET A 1 -12.07 -2.93 7.67
C MET A 1 -11.42 -1.82 8.47
N LYS A 2 -10.51 -2.14 9.39
CA LYS A 2 -9.69 -1.14 10.08
C LYS A 2 -8.28 -1.18 9.53
N LEU A 3 -7.70 -0.02 9.26
CA LEU A 3 -6.32 0.16 8.83
C LEU A 3 -5.54 0.89 9.92
N THR A 4 -4.40 0.35 10.31
CA THR A 4 -3.43 1.03 11.19
C THR A 4 -2.14 1.23 10.42
N TYR A 5 -1.67 2.48 10.31
CA TYR A 5 -0.47 2.88 9.58
C TYR A 5 0.72 2.99 10.54
N PHE A 6 1.80 2.30 10.24
CA PHE A 6 3.02 2.34 11.03
C PHE A 6 4.10 3.24 10.44
N GLY A 7 3.88 3.79 9.27
CA GLY A 7 4.84 4.60 8.53
C GLY A 7 5.27 3.91 7.24
N HIS A 8 5.95 4.65 6.36
CA HIS A 8 6.43 4.19 5.07
C HIS A 8 5.33 3.59 4.20
N ALA A 9 5.27 2.27 4.10
CA ALA A 9 4.22 1.51 3.40
C ALA A 9 3.59 0.43 4.29
N MET A 10 3.97 0.34 5.57
CA MET A 10 3.51 -0.72 6.48
C MET A 10 2.14 -0.41 7.08
N PHE A 11 1.23 -1.37 6.92
CA PHE A 11 -0.11 -1.33 7.51
C PHE A 11 -0.48 -2.63 8.20
N LEU A 12 -1.28 -2.51 9.27
CA LEU A 12 -2.09 -3.62 9.77
C LEU A 12 -3.53 -3.43 9.26
N LEU A 13 -4.00 -4.40 8.48
CA LEU A 13 -5.38 -4.52 8.04
C LEU A 13 -6.12 -5.50 8.94
N GLU A 14 -7.20 -5.04 9.56
CA GLU A 14 -8.07 -5.87 10.41
C GLU A 14 -9.48 -5.89 9.83
N ALA A 15 -10.03 -7.07 9.60
CA ALA A 15 -11.38 -7.28 9.11
C ALA A 15 -11.94 -8.58 9.65
N ASP A 16 -13.13 -8.52 10.25
CA ASP A 16 -13.92 -9.68 10.67
C ASP A 16 -13.10 -10.72 11.47
N GLY A 17 -12.31 -10.23 12.45
CA GLY A 17 -11.45 -11.06 13.30
C GLY A 17 -10.16 -11.57 12.67
N THR A 18 -9.88 -11.23 11.40
CA THR A 18 -8.63 -11.54 10.72
C THR A 18 -7.74 -10.32 10.66
N SER A 19 -6.44 -10.47 10.98
CA SER A 19 -5.46 -9.40 10.86
C SER A 19 -4.34 -9.76 9.88
N VAL A 20 -3.94 -8.80 9.06
CA VAL A 20 -2.91 -8.95 8.02
C VAL A 20 -1.93 -7.79 8.12
N LEU A 21 -0.64 -8.09 8.32
CA LEU A 21 0.43 -7.10 8.25
C LEU A 21 0.90 -6.99 6.78
N ILE A 22 0.94 -5.78 6.26
CA ILE A 22 1.26 -5.50 4.86
C ILE A 22 2.59 -4.76 4.80
N ASP A 23 3.49 -5.20 3.93
CA ASP A 23 4.79 -4.58 3.60
C ASP A 23 5.59 -4.13 4.83
N PRO A 24 5.95 -5.07 5.73
CA PRO A 24 6.73 -4.72 6.91
C PRO A 24 8.16 -4.32 6.57
N TYR A 25 8.61 -3.19 7.11
CA TYR A 25 9.97 -2.68 7.03
C TYR A 25 10.82 -3.13 8.21
N ASP A 26 12.14 -3.01 8.05
CA ASP A 26 13.11 -3.22 9.13
C ASP A 26 13.52 -1.89 9.83
N GLU A 27 14.39 -1.99 10.82
CA GLU A 27 14.85 -0.86 11.63
C GLU A 27 15.54 0.26 10.83
N GLN A 28 16.05 -0.03 9.61
CA GLN A 28 16.73 0.95 8.76
C GLN A 28 15.78 2.04 8.25
N CYS A 29 14.47 1.77 8.20
CA CYS A 29 13.46 2.78 7.85
C CYS A 29 13.30 3.86 8.92
N GLY A 30 13.78 3.62 10.15
CA GLY A 30 13.77 4.58 11.26
C GLY A 30 12.46 4.66 12.05
N TYR A 31 11.37 4.10 11.54
CA TYR A 31 10.10 4.03 12.26
C TYR A 31 10.13 2.95 13.35
N SER A 32 9.29 3.13 14.38
CA SER A 32 9.12 2.11 15.42
C SER A 32 8.53 0.83 14.84
N LEU A 33 9.11 -0.32 15.20
CA LEU A 33 8.57 -1.61 14.79
C LEU A 33 7.33 -1.95 15.62
N PRO A 34 6.24 -2.43 15.00
CA PRO A 34 5.02 -2.76 15.71
C PRO A 34 5.13 -4.05 16.53
N ASP A 35 4.46 -4.08 17.65
CA ASP A 35 4.28 -5.29 18.46
C ASP A 35 2.94 -5.97 18.09
N VAL A 36 2.94 -6.76 17.00
CA VAL A 36 1.73 -7.38 16.45
C VAL A 36 1.93 -8.86 16.14
N ALA A 37 0.86 -9.65 16.27
CA ALA A 37 0.80 -11.07 15.94
C ALA A 37 -0.32 -11.31 14.91
N PRO A 38 -0.11 -10.94 13.63
CA PRO A 38 -1.13 -11.06 12.60
C PRO A 38 -1.34 -12.51 12.18
N ALA A 39 -2.51 -12.81 11.59
CA ALA A 39 -2.78 -14.12 10.97
C ALA A 39 -1.93 -14.34 9.71
N ALA A 40 -1.62 -13.27 8.99
CA ALA A 40 -0.76 -13.32 7.81
C ALA A 40 0.11 -12.07 7.68
N VAL A 41 1.24 -12.22 6.97
CA VAL A 41 2.05 -11.12 6.47
C VAL A 41 2.02 -11.19 4.94
N VAL A 42 1.73 -10.06 4.30
CA VAL A 42 1.65 -9.96 2.84
C VAL A 42 2.70 -8.97 2.37
N VAL A 43 3.48 -9.36 1.37
CA VAL A 43 4.64 -8.61 0.85
C VAL A 43 4.41 -8.32 -0.63
N SER A 44 4.49 -7.04 -1.02
CA SER A 44 4.36 -6.61 -2.42
C SER A 44 5.60 -6.95 -3.25
N HIS A 45 6.81 -6.77 -2.67
CA HIS A 45 8.10 -7.03 -3.32
C HIS A 45 9.22 -7.22 -2.28
N GLU A 46 10.43 -7.59 -2.74
CA GLU A 46 11.49 -8.14 -1.87
C GLU A 46 12.51 -7.10 -1.37
N HIS A 47 12.19 -5.81 -1.29
CA HIS A 47 13.10 -4.83 -0.69
C HIS A 47 13.01 -4.84 0.84
N PHE A 48 14.10 -4.43 1.52
CA PHE A 48 14.26 -4.47 2.99
C PHE A 48 13.17 -3.67 3.73
N ASP A 49 12.69 -2.62 3.08
CA ASP A 49 11.67 -1.70 3.58
C ASP A 49 10.22 -2.17 3.33
N HIS A 50 10.04 -3.40 2.77
CA HIS A 50 8.73 -4.01 2.51
C HIS A 50 8.64 -5.50 2.88
N SER A 51 9.75 -6.18 3.14
CA SER A 51 9.77 -7.64 3.24
C SER A 51 10.31 -8.20 4.57
N TYR A 52 10.41 -7.36 5.62
CA TYR A 52 10.90 -7.77 6.93
C TYR A 52 9.84 -8.54 7.73
N VAL A 53 9.51 -9.73 7.27
CA VAL A 53 8.43 -10.58 7.85
C VAL A 53 8.70 -10.99 9.30
N GLN A 54 9.96 -10.93 9.76
CA GLN A 54 10.39 -11.30 11.11
C GLN A 54 9.86 -10.35 12.19
N VAL A 55 9.38 -9.16 11.83
CA VAL A 55 8.77 -8.23 12.79
C VAL A 55 7.45 -8.77 13.34
N ALA A 56 6.75 -9.61 12.59
CA ALA A 56 5.49 -10.20 13.01
C ALA A 56 5.73 -11.31 14.05
N LYS A 57 5.06 -11.21 15.19
CA LYS A 57 5.06 -12.23 16.23
C LYS A 57 4.17 -13.42 15.89
N GLY A 58 4.38 -14.53 16.59
CA GLY A 58 3.61 -15.76 16.37
C GLY A 58 4.12 -16.56 15.17
N SER A 59 3.20 -17.16 14.44
CA SER A 59 3.49 -17.97 13.25
C SER A 59 2.54 -17.55 12.10
N PRO A 60 2.65 -16.32 11.62
CA PRO A 60 1.78 -15.85 10.55
C PRO A 60 2.04 -16.61 9.25
N ARG A 61 1.00 -16.74 8.43
CA ARG A 61 1.17 -17.18 7.06
C ARG A 61 1.86 -16.09 6.24
N ILE A 62 2.98 -16.41 5.58
CA ILE A 62 3.70 -15.45 4.72
C ILE A 62 3.23 -15.61 3.28
N ILE A 63 2.75 -14.52 2.69
CA ILE A 63 2.28 -14.47 1.30
C ILE A 63 3.07 -13.39 0.58
N ARG A 64 3.69 -13.76 -0.54
CA ARG A 64 4.54 -12.86 -1.32
C ARG A 64 3.93 -12.63 -2.69
N GLY A 65 3.87 -11.36 -3.11
CA GLY A 65 3.44 -10.97 -4.45
C GLY A 65 4.43 -11.36 -5.55
N LEU A 66 5.66 -11.66 -5.14
CA LEU A 66 6.73 -12.14 -6.02
C LEU A 66 7.24 -13.51 -5.56
N ARG A 67 7.86 -14.26 -6.48
CA ARG A 67 8.52 -15.54 -6.26
C ARG A 67 9.94 -15.52 -6.83
N ASP A 68 10.69 -16.59 -6.62
CA ASP A 68 12.05 -16.77 -7.13
C ASP A 68 12.99 -15.61 -6.74
N GLY A 69 12.89 -15.13 -5.48
CA GLY A 69 13.70 -14.02 -4.98
C GLY A 69 13.39 -12.69 -5.66
N GLY A 70 12.13 -12.43 -5.99
CA GLY A 70 11.68 -11.17 -6.61
C GLY A 70 11.75 -11.15 -8.14
N LYS A 71 12.15 -12.27 -8.77
CA LYS A 71 12.34 -12.33 -10.22
C LYS A 71 11.04 -12.53 -11.01
N GLU A 72 10.04 -13.18 -10.40
CA GLU A 72 8.78 -13.51 -11.04
C GLU A 72 7.59 -13.06 -10.19
N TRP A 73 6.48 -12.68 -10.83
CA TRP A 73 5.23 -12.44 -10.11
C TRP A 73 4.62 -13.75 -9.65
N ALA A 74 4.07 -13.76 -8.44
CA ALA A 74 3.23 -14.83 -7.95
C ALA A 74 1.77 -14.57 -8.37
N ASP A 75 1.07 -15.59 -8.88
CA ASP A 75 -0.39 -15.53 -9.05
C ASP A 75 -1.05 -15.79 -7.70
N VAL A 76 -1.19 -14.76 -6.90
CA VAL A 76 -1.79 -14.86 -5.57
C VAL A 76 -3.30 -14.80 -5.67
N ARG A 77 -3.96 -15.86 -5.17
CA ARG A 77 -5.42 -15.97 -5.02
C ARG A 77 -5.72 -16.65 -3.71
N GLU A 78 -5.75 -15.85 -2.64
CA GLU A 78 -5.80 -16.36 -1.29
C GLU A 78 -7.07 -15.92 -0.55
N ARG A 79 -7.44 -16.74 0.43
CA ARG A 79 -8.48 -16.42 1.40
C ARG A 79 -7.88 -16.38 2.80
N LEU A 80 -8.10 -15.28 3.49
CA LEU A 80 -7.65 -15.02 4.85
C LEU A 80 -8.88 -14.67 5.69
N GLY A 81 -9.53 -15.68 6.28
CA GLY A 81 -10.82 -15.52 6.91
C GLY A 81 -11.88 -15.02 5.92
N SER A 82 -12.50 -13.88 6.19
CA SER A 82 -13.46 -13.22 5.31
C SER A 82 -12.80 -12.41 4.19
N LEU A 83 -11.49 -12.12 4.29
CA LEU A 83 -10.75 -11.38 3.29
C LEU A 83 -10.35 -12.27 2.12
N SER A 84 -10.52 -11.81 0.88
CA SER A 84 -9.80 -12.33 -0.27
C SER A 84 -8.63 -11.43 -0.61
N LEU A 85 -7.53 -12.03 -1.06
CA LEU A 85 -6.32 -11.37 -1.53
C LEU A 85 -5.99 -11.85 -2.94
N THR A 86 -5.79 -10.89 -3.83
CA THR A 86 -5.23 -11.12 -5.17
C THR A 86 -4.11 -10.12 -5.45
N THR A 87 -3.31 -10.38 -6.48
CA THR A 87 -2.23 -9.47 -6.89
C THR A 87 -2.37 -9.05 -8.35
N VAL A 88 -1.92 -7.83 -8.65
CA VAL A 88 -1.80 -7.33 -10.02
C VAL A 88 -0.33 -7.01 -10.30
N PRO A 89 0.29 -7.63 -11.33
CA PRO A 89 1.67 -7.39 -11.72
C PRO A 89 1.94 -5.95 -12.11
N THR A 90 2.98 -5.35 -11.52
CA THR A 90 3.50 -4.02 -11.86
C THR A 90 5.02 -4.00 -11.74
N TYR A 91 5.64 -2.87 -12.01
CA TYR A 91 7.07 -2.69 -11.87
C TYR A 91 7.38 -1.56 -10.89
N HIS A 92 8.54 -1.66 -10.26
CA HIS A 92 9.06 -0.66 -9.35
C HIS A 92 9.78 0.51 -10.04
N ASP A 93 9.74 0.55 -11.37
CA ASP A 93 10.32 1.60 -12.21
C ASP A 93 9.58 1.71 -13.56
N PRO A 94 9.75 2.84 -14.29
CA PRO A 94 9.09 3.04 -15.58
C PRO A 94 9.72 2.23 -16.72
N THR A 95 10.84 1.53 -16.48
CA THR A 95 11.60 0.77 -17.47
C THR A 95 11.40 -0.74 -17.37
N GLN A 96 10.18 -1.13 -16.98
CA GLN A 96 9.77 -2.54 -16.86
C GLN A 96 10.64 -3.37 -15.89
N GLY A 97 10.98 -2.75 -14.76
CA GLY A 97 11.74 -3.41 -13.70
C GLY A 97 13.24 -3.52 -13.94
N SER A 98 13.77 -2.88 -14.98
CA SER A 98 15.21 -2.98 -15.28
C SER A 98 16.10 -2.25 -14.27
N ALA A 99 15.56 -1.26 -13.57
CA ALA A 99 16.29 -0.47 -12.58
C ALA A 99 16.04 -0.95 -11.13
N ARG A 100 14.79 -1.26 -10.77
CA ARG A 100 14.38 -1.56 -9.38
C ARG A 100 13.60 -2.86 -9.24
N GLY A 101 13.33 -3.57 -10.34
CA GLY A 101 12.66 -4.87 -10.31
C GLY A 101 11.14 -4.79 -10.43
N LYS A 102 10.53 -5.89 -10.05
CA LYS A 102 9.09 -6.11 -10.09
C LYS A 102 8.43 -5.63 -8.79
N ASN A 103 7.18 -5.29 -8.90
CA ASN A 103 6.28 -4.98 -7.80
C ASN A 103 4.94 -5.67 -8.04
N ALA A 104 4.18 -5.95 -7.00
CA ALA A 104 2.83 -6.45 -7.08
C ALA A 104 1.88 -5.53 -6.31
N MET A 105 0.87 -4.99 -6.97
CA MET A 105 -0.22 -4.33 -6.26
C MET A 105 -1.05 -5.39 -5.54
N LEU A 106 -1.32 -5.16 -4.27
CA LEU A 106 -2.07 -6.08 -3.41
C LEU A 106 -3.53 -5.63 -3.35
N VAL A 107 -4.45 -6.52 -3.67
CA VAL A 107 -5.89 -6.24 -3.71
C VAL A 107 -6.58 -7.06 -2.63
N PHE A 108 -7.13 -6.39 -1.63
CA PHE A 108 -7.90 -6.98 -0.55
C PHE A 108 -9.38 -6.69 -0.72
N GLU A 109 -10.22 -7.73 -0.61
CA GLU A 109 -11.67 -7.57 -0.62
C GLU A 109 -12.29 -8.21 0.62
N GLY A 110 -13.18 -7.49 1.26
CA GLY A 110 -13.95 -7.96 2.42
C GLY A 110 -14.86 -6.84 2.95
N GLU A 111 -15.88 -7.18 3.71
CA GLU A 111 -16.83 -6.22 4.30
C GLU A 111 -17.41 -5.22 3.27
N GLY A 112 -17.53 -5.63 1.99
CA GLY A 112 -18.02 -4.77 0.91
C GLY A 112 -17.02 -3.70 0.42
N ILE A 113 -15.78 -3.73 0.89
CA ILE A 113 -14.68 -2.81 0.54
C ILE A 113 -13.67 -3.53 -0.35
N ARG A 114 -13.21 -2.85 -1.40
CA ARG A 114 -12.05 -3.24 -2.20
C ARG A 114 -10.92 -2.24 -1.95
N LEU A 115 -9.90 -2.70 -1.23
CA LEU A 115 -8.70 -1.95 -0.85
C LEU A 115 -7.55 -2.38 -1.75
N VAL A 116 -6.83 -1.42 -2.31
CA VAL A 116 -5.60 -1.66 -3.09
C VAL A 116 -4.42 -1.01 -2.39
N HIS A 117 -3.38 -1.80 -2.13
CA HIS A 117 -2.07 -1.32 -1.71
C HIS A 117 -1.13 -1.39 -2.91
N SER A 118 -0.60 -0.25 -3.32
CA SER A 118 0.18 -0.15 -4.56
C SER A 118 1.61 -0.69 -4.44
N GLY A 119 2.08 -1.01 -3.21
CA GLY A 119 3.50 -1.27 -2.98
C GLY A 119 4.34 -0.10 -3.47
N ASP A 120 5.47 -0.39 -4.06
CA ASP A 120 6.37 0.59 -4.67
C ASP A 120 6.13 0.71 -6.17
N LEU A 121 4.91 1.13 -6.52
CA LEU A 121 4.54 1.37 -7.90
C LEU A 121 5.49 2.42 -8.54
N GLY A 122 6.13 2.08 -9.65
CA GLY A 122 7.12 2.91 -10.32
C GLY A 122 6.68 3.48 -11.67
N HIS A 123 5.40 3.33 -12.06
CA HIS A 123 4.87 3.81 -13.34
C HIS A 123 3.36 4.03 -13.29
N THR A 124 2.79 4.77 -14.23
CA THR A 124 1.34 4.86 -14.42
C THR A 124 0.78 3.55 -14.98
N LEU A 125 -0.49 3.26 -14.70
CA LEU A 125 -1.07 1.96 -15.02
C LEU A 125 -1.41 1.82 -16.51
N SER A 126 -1.22 0.62 -17.04
CA SER A 126 -1.74 0.25 -18.35
C SER A 126 -3.25 0.00 -18.29
N PRO A 127 -3.96 0.05 -19.45
CA PRO A 127 -5.39 -0.28 -19.49
C PRO A 127 -5.70 -1.70 -18.96
N ASP A 128 -4.79 -2.66 -19.14
CA ASP A 128 -4.95 -4.03 -18.64
C ASP A 128 -4.84 -4.10 -17.12
N GLN A 129 -3.90 -3.37 -16.53
CA GLN A 129 -3.76 -3.26 -15.09
C GLN A 129 -4.97 -2.57 -14.45
N VAL A 130 -5.47 -1.49 -15.06
CA VAL A 130 -6.71 -0.82 -14.60
C VAL A 130 -7.90 -1.79 -14.64
N ARG A 131 -8.05 -2.57 -15.73
CA ARG A 131 -9.12 -3.58 -15.83
C ARG A 131 -8.97 -4.69 -14.78
N ALA A 132 -7.75 -5.16 -14.53
CA ALA A 132 -7.47 -6.19 -13.52
C ALA A 132 -7.76 -5.71 -12.09
N LEU A 133 -7.45 -4.45 -11.78
CA LEU A 133 -7.77 -3.82 -10.49
C LEU A 133 -9.28 -3.61 -10.32
N GLY A 134 -10.00 -3.30 -11.39
CA GLY A 134 -11.46 -3.08 -11.36
C GLY A 134 -11.87 -1.90 -10.48
N ARG A 135 -13.00 -2.04 -9.75
CA ARG A 135 -13.44 -1.04 -8.78
C ARG A 135 -12.43 -0.95 -7.64
N VAL A 136 -12.10 0.25 -7.22
CA VAL A 136 -11.24 0.51 -6.05
C VAL A 136 -11.97 1.45 -5.12
N ASP A 137 -12.20 1.03 -3.88
CA ASP A 137 -12.85 1.88 -2.87
C ASP A 137 -11.81 2.69 -2.10
N ALA A 138 -10.70 2.06 -1.71
CA ALA A 138 -9.58 2.72 -1.04
C ALA A 138 -8.26 2.35 -1.74
N LEU A 139 -7.41 3.34 -1.95
CA LEU A 139 -6.12 3.21 -2.62
C LEU A 139 -5.00 3.73 -1.71
N LEU A 140 -4.06 2.87 -1.34
CA LEU A 140 -2.81 3.25 -0.71
C LEU A 140 -1.77 3.41 -1.82
N ILE A 141 -1.22 4.63 -1.99
CA ILE A 141 -0.43 4.99 -3.16
C ILE A 141 0.84 5.76 -2.78
N PRO A 142 2.03 5.36 -3.29
CA PRO A 142 3.25 6.11 -3.07
C PRO A 142 3.20 7.47 -3.78
N VAL A 143 3.70 8.51 -3.10
CA VAL A 143 3.68 9.90 -3.62
C VAL A 143 5.03 10.60 -3.48
N GLY A 144 6.03 9.96 -2.86
CA GLY A 144 7.31 10.57 -2.53
C GLY A 144 8.28 10.71 -3.70
N GLY A 145 8.05 10.03 -4.81
CA GLY A 145 8.95 10.05 -5.96
C GLY A 145 10.31 9.40 -5.67
N HIS A 146 11.31 9.68 -6.50
CA HIS A 146 12.68 9.14 -6.49
C HIS A 146 12.74 7.61 -6.67
N TYR A 147 12.18 6.84 -5.75
CA TYR A 147 12.12 5.38 -5.85
C TYR A 147 10.84 4.90 -6.52
N THR A 148 9.74 5.60 -6.32
CA THR A 148 8.40 5.28 -6.78
C THR A 148 7.85 6.38 -7.68
N ILE A 149 6.60 6.28 -8.09
CA ILE A 149 5.90 7.38 -8.77
C ILE A 149 5.92 8.65 -7.93
N ASN A 150 6.03 9.80 -8.60
CA ASN A 150 5.95 11.12 -7.98
C ASN A 150 4.48 11.59 -7.83
N ALA A 151 4.29 12.76 -7.24
CA ALA A 151 2.96 13.33 -6.99
C ALA A 151 2.08 13.47 -8.26
N ALA A 152 2.64 13.87 -9.39
CA ALA A 152 1.90 14.04 -10.65
C ALA A 152 1.52 12.69 -11.28
N GLU A 153 2.41 11.72 -11.21
CA GLU A 153 2.14 10.35 -11.65
C GLU A 153 1.11 9.67 -10.74
N ALA A 154 1.18 9.92 -9.43
CA ALA A 154 0.18 9.45 -8.47
C ALA A 154 -1.20 10.02 -8.78
N ASP A 155 -1.30 11.31 -9.14
CA ASP A 155 -2.55 11.93 -9.59
C ASP A 155 -3.10 11.25 -10.85
N THR A 156 -2.22 10.90 -11.77
CA THR A 156 -2.61 10.15 -12.97
C THR A 156 -3.21 8.79 -12.60
N VAL A 157 -2.57 8.03 -11.71
CA VAL A 157 -3.07 6.73 -11.25
C VAL A 157 -4.40 6.86 -10.49
N VAL A 158 -4.53 7.87 -9.62
CA VAL A 158 -5.79 8.19 -8.96
C VAL A 158 -6.91 8.49 -9.97
N GLY A 159 -6.61 9.26 -11.02
CA GLY A 159 -7.54 9.54 -12.11
C GLY A 159 -7.93 8.29 -12.92
N GLN A 160 -7.02 7.34 -13.09
CA GLN A 160 -7.26 6.06 -13.75
C GLN A 160 -8.18 5.13 -12.93
N LEU A 161 -7.99 5.06 -11.62
CA LEU A 161 -8.69 4.12 -10.72
C LEU A 161 -9.95 4.73 -10.09
N ARG A 162 -10.01 6.05 -9.91
CA ARG A 162 -11.13 6.81 -9.33
C ARG A 162 -11.61 6.23 -7.98
N PRO A 163 -10.71 6.05 -6.99
CA PRO A 163 -11.10 5.52 -5.70
C PRO A 163 -11.98 6.52 -4.92
N ARG A 164 -12.67 6.03 -3.89
CA ARG A 164 -13.43 6.88 -2.95
C ARG A 164 -12.51 7.49 -1.89
N VAL A 165 -11.49 6.76 -1.47
CA VAL A 165 -10.49 7.19 -0.49
C VAL A 165 -9.09 6.96 -1.06
N VAL A 166 -8.23 7.96 -0.95
CA VAL A 166 -6.80 7.88 -1.28
C VAL A 166 -6.01 8.07 -0.01
N ILE A 167 -5.10 7.15 0.28
CA ILE A 167 -4.16 7.24 1.40
C ILE A 167 -2.75 7.31 0.82
N PRO A 168 -2.08 8.47 0.87
CA PRO A 168 -0.69 8.59 0.44
C PRO A 168 0.24 7.83 1.37
N ILE A 169 1.22 7.15 0.77
CA ILE A 169 2.26 6.38 1.46
C ILE A 169 3.64 6.72 0.85
N HIS A 170 4.71 6.14 1.39
CA HIS A 170 6.07 6.22 0.85
C HIS A 170 6.51 7.64 0.52
N TYR A 171 6.36 8.56 1.47
CA TYR A 171 6.79 9.96 1.37
C TYR A 171 7.66 10.35 2.56
N LYS A 172 8.37 11.46 2.44
CA LYS A 172 9.25 11.97 3.50
C LYS A 172 8.46 12.43 4.72
N THR A 173 8.87 11.94 5.88
CA THR A 173 8.42 12.39 7.20
C THR A 173 9.62 12.91 8.00
N ASP A 174 9.41 13.30 9.24
CA ASP A 174 10.48 13.65 10.20
C ASP A 174 11.40 12.44 10.50
N VAL A 175 10.85 11.22 10.47
CA VAL A 175 11.59 9.99 10.78
C VAL A 175 12.62 9.65 9.70
N ASN A 176 12.24 9.76 8.44
CA ASN A 176 13.11 9.45 7.29
C ASN A 176 13.62 10.71 6.57
N ALA A 177 13.85 11.80 7.31
CA ALA A 177 14.21 13.12 6.76
C ALA A 177 15.44 13.10 5.82
N GLY A 178 16.37 12.15 6.01
CA GLY A 178 17.56 11.98 5.16
C GLY A 178 17.29 11.30 3.83
N TRP A 179 16.11 10.77 3.58
CA TRP A 179 15.80 10.07 2.33
C TRP A 179 15.57 11.07 1.17
N PRO A 180 15.99 10.74 -0.06
CA PRO A 180 15.89 11.62 -1.23
C PRO A 180 14.47 11.68 -1.84
N ILE A 181 13.44 11.40 -1.06
CA ILE A 181 12.03 11.45 -1.46
C ILE A 181 11.39 12.77 -1.03
N THR A 182 10.27 13.16 -1.60
CA THR A 182 9.54 14.38 -1.25
C THR A 182 8.54 14.14 -0.12
N THR A 183 8.14 15.20 0.57
CA THR A 183 7.01 15.18 1.52
C THR A 183 5.70 14.90 0.80
N VAL A 184 4.62 14.74 1.54
CA VAL A 184 3.27 14.58 0.99
C VAL A 184 2.72 15.87 0.36
N ASP A 185 3.27 17.02 0.69
CA ASP A 185 2.72 18.34 0.31
C ASP A 185 2.60 18.57 -1.20
N PRO A 186 3.56 18.16 -2.06
CA PRO A 186 3.39 18.26 -3.51
C PRO A 186 2.15 17.51 -4.01
N PHE A 187 1.83 16.35 -3.42
CA PHE A 187 0.63 15.59 -3.77
C PHE A 187 -0.66 16.26 -3.28
N LEU A 188 -0.62 16.96 -2.15
CA LEU A 188 -1.79 17.63 -1.59
C LEU A 188 -2.08 19.00 -2.22
N ALA A 189 -1.12 19.57 -2.94
CA ALA A 189 -1.25 20.90 -3.52
C ALA A 189 -2.49 21.03 -4.42
N GLY A 190 -3.33 22.04 -4.15
CA GLY A 190 -4.56 22.31 -4.92
C GLY A 190 -5.73 21.36 -4.67
N LYS A 191 -5.62 20.40 -3.74
CA LYS A 191 -6.67 19.45 -3.42
C LYS A 191 -7.56 19.94 -2.27
N ALA A 192 -8.87 19.97 -2.49
CA ALA A 192 -9.83 20.56 -1.54
C ALA A 192 -10.28 19.61 -0.42
N ARG A 193 -10.26 18.28 -0.68
CA ARG A 193 -10.81 17.27 0.25
C ARG A 193 -9.72 16.45 0.90
N VAL A 194 -8.87 17.13 1.68
CA VAL A 194 -7.80 16.50 2.45
C VAL A 194 -8.20 16.42 3.90
N LYS A 195 -8.16 15.24 4.48
CA LYS A 195 -8.38 14.98 5.90
C LYS A 195 -7.10 14.43 6.54
N ARG A 196 -6.61 15.08 7.59
CA ARG A 196 -5.54 14.53 8.42
C ARG A 196 -6.19 13.66 9.49
N GLN A 197 -5.76 12.41 9.56
CA GLN A 197 -6.31 11.38 10.45
C GLN A 197 -5.26 10.97 11.49
N GLY A 198 -5.69 10.28 12.54
CA GLY A 198 -4.77 9.55 13.42
C GLY A 198 -4.09 8.39 12.68
N HIS A 199 -3.34 7.59 13.41
CA HIS A 199 -2.65 6.43 12.82
C HIS A 199 -3.58 5.29 12.39
N SER A 200 -4.86 5.31 12.81
CA SER A 200 -5.84 4.28 12.45
C SER A 200 -7.12 4.90 11.88
N VAL A 201 -7.68 4.25 10.88
CA VAL A 201 -8.97 4.60 10.27
C VAL A 201 -9.82 3.35 10.04
N THR A 202 -11.14 3.54 10.06
CA THR A 202 -12.07 2.45 9.72
C THR A 202 -12.79 2.78 8.43
N LEU A 203 -12.73 1.85 7.48
CA LEU A 203 -13.44 1.87 6.22
C LEU A 203 -14.69 1.00 6.35
N THR A 204 -15.86 1.55 6.09
CA THR A 204 -17.12 0.80 5.98
C THR A 204 -17.81 1.17 4.68
N ALA A 205 -18.42 0.21 4.00
CA ALA A 205 -19.06 0.45 2.71
C ALA A 205 -20.13 1.56 2.77
N ALA A 206 -20.86 1.64 3.89
CA ALA A 206 -21.91 2.64 4.11
C ALA A 206 -21.38 4.05 4.42
N ALA A 207 -20.11 4.18 4.86
CA ALA A 207 -19.50 5.45 5.25
C ALA A 207 -18.41 5.93 4.28
N LEU A 208 -18.23 5.25 3.16
CA LEU A 208 -17.35 5.76 2.11
C LEU A 208 -17.86 7.10 1.58
N PRO A 209 -16.99 8.10 1.38
CA PRO A 209 -17.39 9.42 0.92
C PRO A 209 -17.99 9.34 -0.50
N ASP A 210 -18.99 10.17 -0.80
CA ASP A 210 -19.61 10.25 -2.15
C ASP A 210 -18.64 10.79 -3.19
N GLU A 211 -17.78 11.70 -2.79
CA GLU A 211 -16.72 12.25 -3.61
C GLU A 211 -15.37 11.88 -3.02
N MET A 212 -14.38 11.66 -3.86
CA MET A 212 -13.05 11.24 -3.46
C MET A 212 -12.46 12.14 -2.38
N GLU A 213 -11.95 11.55 -1.33
CA GLU A 213 -11.20 12.20 -0.25
C GLU A 213 -9.79 11.66 -0.16
N ILE A 214 -8.86 12.51 0.27
CA ILE A 214 -7.49 12.13 0.60
C ILE A 214 -7.36 12.09 2.11
N TRP A 215 -7.00 10.93 2.64
CA TRP A 215 -6.79 10.74 4.08
C TRP A 215 -5.29 10.60 4.36
N VAL A 216 -4.69 11.64 4.95
CA VAL A 216 -3.29 11.61 5.37
C VAL A 216 -3.24 11.07 6.80
N LEU A 217 -2.70 9.88 6.96
CA LEU A 217 -2.59 9.24 8.26
C LEU A 217 -1.30 9.69 8.96
N ALA A 218 -1.38 9.87 10.29
CA ALA A 218 -0.19 9.96 11.12
C ALA A 218 0.46 8.57 11.20
N HIS A 219 1.80 8.47 11.16
CA HIS A 219 2.48 7.22 11.48
C HIS A 219 2.44 6.94 12.99
N HIS A 220 2.60 5.69 13.36
CA HIS A 220 2.56 5.23 14.77
C HIS A 220 3.88 5.52 15.48
#